data_a0a6baba50fda6735c556addd4053d03
#
_entry.id   a0a6baba50fda6735c556addd4053d03
#
_cell.length_a   1.000
_cell.length_b   1.000
_cell.length_c   1.000
_cell.angle_alpha   90.00
_cell.angle_beta   90.00
_cell.angle_gamma   90.00
#
_symmetry.space_group_name_H-M   'P 1'
#
loop_
_entity.id
_entity.type
_entity.pdbx_description
1 polymer ?
#
loop_
_entity_poly.entity_id
_entity_poly.type
_entity_poly.pdbx_seq_one_letter_code
_entity_poly.pdbx_strand_id
1 'polypeptide(L)'
;MIDLSSFFIETSPQGINAALLLLRVFIGVCFVIHGLGKLGLVGPGNMAGFEGWLKSLGVPAPALQARMAMASEILGGALITLGLCTRLGALLCLGVMVVAALLGHKGGGYLITNTPPGNEYTINLSAVLVALILMGPGVYSLDALLFLP
;
A
#
# COMPACT_ATOMS: atom_id res chain seq x y z
N MET A 1 -35.08 24.22 -0.16
CA MET A 1 -35.01 23.22 0.91
C MET A 1 -33.83 22.32 0.57
N ILE A 2 -32.82 22.29 1.41
CA ILE A 2 -31.65 21.36 1.20
C ILE A 2 -32.21 19.96 1.43
N ASP A 3 -32.17 19.12 0.40
CA ASP A 3 -32.54 17.73 0.54
C ASP A 3 -31.47 17.01 1.34
N LEU A 4 -31.75 16.72 2.61
CA LEU A 4 -30.84 16.02 3.50
C LEU A 4 -30.51 14.61 2.99
N SER A 5 -31.42 13.98 2.21
CA SER A 5 -31.15 12.67 1.64
C SER A 5 -29.99 12.70 0.64
N SER A 6 -29.89 13.76 -0.17
CA SER A 6 -28.77 13.92 -1.11
C SER A 6 -27.43 14.10 -0.39
N PHE A 7 -27.43 14.81 0.73
CA PHE A 7 -26.21 15.01 1.51
C PHE A 7 -25.69 13.70 2.16
N PHE A 8 -26.60 12.82 2.61
CA PHE A 8 -26.20 11.60 3.34
C PHE A 8 -26.05 10.35 2.46
N ILE A 9 -26.68 10.29 1.31
CA ILE A 9 -26.77 9.05 0.53
C ILE A 9 -26.18 9.17 -0.86
N GLU A 10 -26.31 10.34 -1.52
CA GLU A 10 -25.86 10.51 -2.89
C GLU A 10 -24.36 10.74 -2.98
N THR A 11 -23.70 9.96 -3.83
CA THR A 11 -22.30 10.16 -4.19
C THR A 11 -22.20 10.58 -5.65
N SER A 12 -21.56 11.74 -5.90
CA SER A 12 -21.31 12.17 -7.27
C SER A 12 -20.16 11.37 -7.89
N PRO A 13 -20.18 11.07 -9.20
CA PRO A 13 -19.03 10.44 -9.87
C PRO A 13 -17.74 11.25 -9.70
N GLN A 14 -17.82 12.56 -9.68
CA GLN A 14 -16.68 13.45 -9.44
C GLN A 14 -16.11 13.25 -8.02
N GLY A 15 -16.98 13.13 -7.02
CA GLY A 15 -16.57 12.85 -5.64
C GLY A 15 -15.87 11.53 -5.48
N ILE A 16 -16.39 10.47 -6.13
CA ILE A 16 -15.76 9.14 -6.13
C ILE A 16 -14.36 9.22 -6.77
N ASN A 17 -14.23 9.86 -7.92
CA ASN A 17 -12.96 9.98 -8.63
C ASN A 17 -11.94 10.83 -7.85
N ALA A 18 -12.37 11.89 -7.18
CA ALA A 18 -11.52 12.69 -6.31
C ALA A 18 -11.03 11.88 -5.09
N ALA A 19 -11.92 11.08 -4.47
CA ALA A 19 -11.56 10.19 -3.38
C ALA A 19 -10.54 9.13 -3.82
N LEU A 20 -10.73 8.53 -5.00
CA LEU A 20 -9.77 7.57 -5.57
C LEU A 20 -8.41 8.21 -5.83
N LEU A 21 -8.35 9.44 -6.38
CA LEU A 21 -7.11 10.18 -6.56
C LEU A 21 -6.40 10.39 -5.21
N LEU A 22 -7.12 10.87 -4.22
CA LEU A 22 -6.59 11.12 -2.87
C LEU A 22 -6.03 9.83 -2.26
N LEU A 23 -6.81 8.74 -2.27
CA LEU A 23 -6.36 7.45 -1.75
C LEU A 23 -5.10 6.95 -2.47
N ARG A 24 -5.06 7.00 -3.80
CA ARG A 24 -3.89 6.59 -4.58
C ARG A 24 -2.64 7.38 -4.23
N VAL A 25 -2.76 8.71 -4.16
CA VAL A 25 -1.60 9.57 -3.86
C VAL A 25 -1.07 9.28 -2.47
N PHE A 26 -1.92 9.26 -1.44
CA PHE A 26 -1.46 9.03 -0.07
C PHE A 26 -0.92 7.62 0.15
N ILE A 27 -1.63 6.59 -0.33
CA ILE A 27 -1.20 5.20 -0.14
C ILE A 27 0.03 4.88 -1.00
N GLY A 28 0.06 5.35 -2.25
CA GLY A 28 1.21 5.12 -3.12
C GLY A 28 2.47 5.78 -2.60
N VAL A 29 2.41 7.04 -2.18
CA VAL A 29 3.54 7.76 -1.56
C VAL A 29 3.98 7.08 -0.27
N CYS A 30 3.05 6.60 0.57
CA CYS A 30 3.36 5.85 1.78
C CYS A 30 4.25 4.63 1.44
N PHE A 31 3.87 3.81 0.44
CA PHE A 31 4.66 2.65 0.04
C PHE A 31 6.02 3.04 -0.55
N VAL A 32 6.10 4.08 -1.37
CA VAL A 32 7.40 4.59 -1.87
C VAL A 32 8.32 4.95 -0.71
N ILE A 33 7.82 5.70 0.29
CA ILE A 33 8.60 6.07 1.48
C ILE A 33 9.11 4.84 2.23
N HIS A 34 8.25 3.81 2.41
CA HIS A 34 8.66 2.56 3.07
C HIS A 34 9.74 1.80 2.29
N GLY A 35 9.62 1.74 0.97
CA GLY A 35 10.64 1.12 0.12
C GLY A 35 11.97 1.91 0.14
N LEU A 36 11.93 3.25 0.08
CA LEU A 36 13.10 4.12 0.23
C LEU A 36 13.73 4.00 1.62
N GLY A 37 12.93 3.79 2.66
CA GLY A 37 13.41 3.52 4.01
C GLY A 37 14.24 2.24 4.08
N LYS A 38 13.86 1.18 3.36
CA LYS A 38 14.66 -0.05 3.25
C LYS A 38 15.99 0.17 2.52
N LEU A 39 16.06 1.13 1.59
CA LEU A 39 17.30 1.55 0.93
C LEU A 39 18.20 2.42 1.81
N GLY A 40 17.72 2.91 2.95
CA GLY A 40 18.43 3.86 3.80
C GLY A 40 18.42 5.30 3.29
N LEU A 41 17.51 5.62 2.35
CA LEU A 41 17.34 6.98 1.80
C LEU A 41 16.38 7.82 2.65
N VAL A 42 15.53 7.17 3.44
CA VAL A 42 14.58 7.82 4.34
C VAL A 42 14.59 7.07 5.68
N GLY A 43 14.72 7.81 6.78
CA GLY A 43 14.76 7.24 8.13
C GLY A 43 16.04 6.44 8.43
N PRO A 44 16.05 5.68 9.55
CA PRO A 44 17.24 4.98 10.04
C PRO A 44 17.44 3.58 9.43
N GLY A 45 16.52 3.09 8.59
CA GLY A 45 16.57 1.73 8.01
C GLY A 45 17.70 1.56 7.00
N ASN A 46 18.02 0.31 6.67
CA ASN A 46 18.89 -0.06 5.56
C ASN A 46 18.63 -1.52 5.14
N MET A 47 19.08 -1.88 3.93
CA MET A 47 18.85 -3.23 3.38
C MET A 47 19.49 -4.33 4.22
N ALA A 48 20.69 -4.13 4.76
CA ALA A 48 21.37 -5.15 5.57
C ALA A 48 20.59 -5.45 6.87
N GLY A 49 20.09 -4.41 7.53
CA GLY A 49 19.25 -4.57 8.73
C GLY A 49 17.92 -5.29 8.41
N PHE A 50 17.28 -4.91 7.31
CA PHE A 50 16.03 -5.55 6.88
C PHE A 50 16.23 -7.03 6.49
N GLU A 51 17.32 -7.34 5.77
CA GLU A 51 17.71 -8.72 5.46
C GLU A 51 18.00 -9.52 6.72
N GLY A 52 18.76 -8.95 7.67
CA GLY A 52 19.05 -9.57 8.96
C GLY A 52 17.79 -9.89 9.76
N TRP A 53 16.83 -8.97 9.76
CA TRP A 53 15.54 -9.17 10.40
C TRP A 53 14.73 -10.29 9.73
N LEU A 54 14.63 -10.34 8.40
CA LEU A 54 13.98 -11.44 7.69
C LEU A 54 14.62 -12.79 7.99
N LYS A 55 15.97 -12.82 8.08
CA LYS A 55 16.72 -14.02 8.47
C LYS A 55 16.35 -14.46 9.88
N SER A 56 16.20 -13.55 10.83
CA SER A 56 15.81 -13.88 12.21
C SER A 56 14.39 -14.45 12.30
N LEU A 57 13.52 -14.12 11.35
CA LEU A 57 12.17 -14.68 11.23
C LEU A 57 12.14 -16.07 10.51
N GLY A 58 13.30 -16.58 10.08
CA GLY A 58 13.39 -17.85 9.35
C GLY A 58 12.92 -17.77 7.90
N VAL A 59 12.86 -16.58 7.31
CA VAL A 59 12.45 -16.38 5.91
C VAL A 59 13.51 -16.98 4.97
N PRO A 60 13.16 -17.87 4.03
CA PRO A 60 14.11 -18.42 3.07
C PRO A 60 14.61 -17.35 2.10
N ALA A 61 15.89 -17.43 1.69
CA ALA A 61 16.54 -16.47 0.79
C ALA A 61 16.31 -15.00 1.19
N PRO A 62 16.66 -14.58 2.43
CA PRO A 62 16.26 -13.29 3.00
C PRO A 62 16.75 -12.09 2.17
N ALA A 63 17.93 -12.17 1.55
CA ALA A 63 18.45 -11.11 0.67
C ALA A 63 17.58 -10.90 -0.58
N LEU A 64 17.08 -11.97 -1.18
CA LEU A 64 16.18 -11.90 -2.33
C LEU A 64 14.82 -11.35 -1.90
N GLN A 65 14.25 -11.87 -0.81
CA GLN A 65 12.96 -11.44 -0.28
C GLN A 65 12.98 -9.95 0.12
N ALA A 66 14.07 -9.49 0.72
CA ALA A 66 14.26 -8.08 1.07
C ALA A 66 14.23 -7.17 -0.16
N ARG A 67 14.95 -7.55 -1.23
CA ARG A 67 14.95 -6.79 -2.50
C ARG A 67 13.59 -6.83 -3.19
N MET A 68 12.92 -7.97 -3.20
CA MET A 68 11.57 -8.09 -3.75
C MET A 68 10.56 -7.20 -3.02
N ALA A 69 10.57 -7.21 -1.68
CA ALA A 69 9.70 -6.36 -0.89
C ALA A 69 9.96 -4.88 -1.16
N MET A 70 11.22 -4.45 -1.12
CA MET A 70 11.63 -3.08 -1.42
C MET A 70 11.20 -2.65 -2.84
N ALA A 71 11.47 -3.48 -3.86
CA ALA A 71 11.10 -3.19 -5.24
C ALA A 71 9.58 -3.12 -5.41
N SER A 72 8.83 -4.05 -4.80
CA SER A 72 7.36 -4.05 -4.84
C SER A 72 6.75 -2.81 -4.20
N GLU A 73 7.33 -2.33 -3.09
CA GLU A 73 6.88 -1.10 -2.44
C GLU A 73 7.18 0.15 -3.28
N ILE A 74 8.39 0.28 -3.83
CA ILE A 74 8.76 1.45 -4.65
C ILE A 74 7.97 1.44 -5.96
N LEU A 75 8.03 0.36 -6.72
CA LEU A 75 7.35 0.27 -8.02
C LEU A 75 5.83 0.27 -7.85
N GLY A 76 5.31 -0.55 -6.96
CA GLY A 76 3.88 -0.63 -6.68
C GLY A 76 3.33 0.71 -6.18
N GLY A 77 4.02 1.35 -5.24
CA GLY A 77 3.66 2.66 -4.73
C GLY A 77 3.69 3.74 -5.81
N ALA A 78 4.70 3.77 -6.66
CA ALA A 78 4.79 4.70 -7.80
C ALA A 78 3.65 4.48 -8.81
N LEU A 79 3.35 3.23 -9.17
CA LEU A 79 2.25 2.88 -10.06
C LEU A 79 0.89 3.33 -9.48
N ILE A 80 0.64 3.09 -8.19
CA ILE A 80 -0.58 3.53 -7.51
C ILE A 80 -0.67 5.06 -7.52
N THR A 81 0.41 5.77 -7.17
CA THR A 81 0.44 7.24 -7.10
C THR A 81 0.08 7.85 -8.44
N LEU A 82 0.73 7.40 -9.50
CA LEU A 82 0.52 7.89 -10.87
C LEU A 82 -0.83 7.45 -11.46
N GLY A 83 -1.41 6.38 -10.91
CA GLY A 83 -2.58 5.76 -11.51
C GLY A 83 -2.26 5.05 -12.83
N LEU A 84 -1.07 4.48 -12.93
CA LEU A 84 -0.61 3.70 -14.08
C LEU A 84 -0.53 2.23 -13.68
N CYS A 85 -1.22 1.37 -14.42
CA CYS A 85 -1.36 -0.04 -14.05
C CYS A 85 -1.71 -0.21 -12.56
N THR A 86 -2.64 0.61 -12.08
CA THR A 86 -2.95 0.79 -10.65
C THR A 86 -3.24 -0.53 -9.94
N ARG A 87 -4.00 -1.43 -10.58
CA ARG A 87 -4.32 -2.74 -10.01
C ARG A 87 -3.09 -3.61 -9.80
N LEU A 88 -2.15 -3.58 -10.74
CA LEU A 88 -0.87 -4.29 -10.61
C LEU A 88 -0.04 -3.72 -9.46
N GLY A 89 0.08 -2.39 -9.39
CA GLY A 89 0.75 -1.71 -8.27
C GLY A 89 0.16 -2.10 -6.92
N ALA A 90 -1.18 -2.11 -6.82
CA ALA A 90 -1.88 -2.49 -5.60
C ALA A 90 -1.68 -3.98 -5.25
N LEU A 91 -1.63 -4.89 -6.22
CA LEU A 91 -1.32 -6.31 -6.01
C LEU A 91 0.11 -6.52 -5.48
N LEU A 92 1.10 -5.80 -6.02
CA LEU A 92 2.48 -5.85 -5.54
C LEU A 92 2.59 -5.42 -4.07
N CYS A 93 1.99 -4.28 -3.73
CA CYS A 93 1.97 -3.78 -2.36
C CYS A 93 1.17 -4.70 -1.41
N LEU A 94 0.04 -5.25 -1.87
CA LEU A 94 -0.77 -6.19 -1.09
C LEU A 94 0.03 -7.46 -0.74
N GLY A 95 0.79 -8.01 -1.69
CA GLY A 95 1.67 -9.14 -1.44
C GLY A 95 2.67 -8.85 -0.30
N VAL A 96 3.28 -7.67 -0.29
CA VAL A 96 4.18 -7.26 0.81
C VAL A 96 3.43 -7.15 2.13
N MET A 97 2.22 -6.57 2.16
CA MET A 97 1.42 -6.44 3.38
C MET A 97 0.98 -7.79 3.95
N VAL A 98 0.58 -8.73 3.09
CA VAL A 98 0.23 -10.10 3.51
C VAL A 98 1.43 -10.80 4.17
N VAL A 99 2.60 -10.75 3.53
CA VAL A 99 3.81 -11.35 4.10
C VAL A 99 4.20 -10.67 5.41
N ALA A 100 4.13 -9.35 5.48
CA ALA A 100 4.42 -8.59 6.70
C ALA A 100 3.46 -8.97 7.84
N ALA A 101 2.16 -9.10 7.57
CA ALA A 101 1.17 -9.52 8.56
C ALA A 101 1.43 -10.93 9.10
N LEU A 102 1.75 -11.88 8.21
CA LEU A 102 1.93 -13.29 8.57
C LEU A 102 3.26 -13.57 9.30
N LEU A 103 4.31 -12.86 8.95
CA LEU A 103 5.67 -13.11 9.45
C LEU A 103 6.18 -12.01 10.39
N GLY A 104 6.04 -10.76 9.98
CA GLY A 104 6.63 -9.63 10.69
C GLY A 104 5.93 -9.24 11.98
N HIS A 105 4.63 -9.45 12.04
CA HIS A 105 3.77 -9.08 13.18
C HIS A 105 3.20 -10.29 13.93
N LYS A 106 3.79 -11.48 13.68
CA LYS A 106 3.35 -12.71 14.32
C LYS A 106 3.47 -12.63 15.84
N GLY A 107 2.36 -12.91 16.54
CA GLY A 107 2.30 -12.91 18.00
C GLY A 107 2.00 -11.53 18.62
N GLY A 108 1.99 -10.44 17.84
CA GLY A 108 1.68 -9.09 18.34
C GLY A 108 0.19 -8.78 18.49
N GLY A 109 -0.69 -9.64 17.99
CA GLY A 109 -2.12 -9.35 17.95
C GLY A 109 -2.47 -8.25 16.95
N TYR A 110 -3.52 -7.48 17.23
CA TYR A 110 -3.99 -6.44 16.30
C TYR A 110 -3.26 -5.10 16.50
N LEU A 111 -3.25 -4.54 17.73
CA LEU A 111 -2.78 -3.18 17.98
C LEU A 111 -1.29 -3.01 17.73
N ILE A 112 -0.93 -1.97 16.96
CA ILE A 112 0.47 -1.62 16.66
C ILE A 112 1.27 -1.27 17.91
N THR A 113 0.60 -0.81 18.96
CA THR A 113 1.21 -0.44 20.25
C THR A 113 1.55 -1.63 21.15
N ASN A 114 1.17 -2.85 20.76
CA ASN A 114 1.52 -4.06 21.50
C ASN A 114 3.03 -4.35 21.44
N THR A 115 3.50 -5.22 22.32
CA THR A 115 4.89 -5.72 22.33
C THR A 115 4.86 -7.25 22.23
N PRO A 116 5.27 -7.85 21.12
CA PRO A 116 5.70 -7.21 19.87
C PRO A 116 4.56 -6.45 19.16
N PRO A 117 4.89 -5.52 18.24
CA PRO A 117 3.87 -4.73 17.51
C PRO A 117 2.89 -5.60 16.74
N GLY A 118 1.59 -5.29 16.85
CA GLY A 118 0.53 -5.98 16.15
C GLY A 118 0.41 -5.59 14.66
N ASN A 119 -0.50 -6.26 13.97
CA ASN A 119 -0.66 -6.17 12.51
C ASN A 119 -1.74 -5.18 12.05
N GLU A 120 -2.16 -4.23 12.90
CA GLU A 120 -3.13 -3.18 12.59
C GLU A 120 -2.81 -2.45 11.28
N TYR A 121 -1.57 -2.00 11.15
CA TYR A 121 -1.07 -1.29 9.97
C TYR A 121 -1.21 -2.13 8.69
N THR A 122 -0.76 -3.38 8.71
CA THR A 122 -0.77 -4.24 7.53
C THR A 122 -2.18 -4.64 7.12
N ILE A 123 -3.09 -4.86 8.07
CA ILE A 123 -4.50 -5.17 7.81
C ILE A 123 -5.21 -3.97 7.18
N ASN A 124 -5.07 -2.77 7.79
CA ASN A 124 -5.74 -1.58 7.31
C ASN A 124 -5.27 -1.17 5.90
N LEU A 125 -3.97 -1.22 5.64
CA LEU A 125 -3.44 -0.97 4.30
C LEU A 125 -3.89 -2.05 3.30
N SER A 126 -3.94 -3.31 3.70
CA SER A 126 -4.45 -4.38 2.83
C SER A 126 -5.89 -4.13 2.41
N ALA A 127 -6.76 -3.68 3.33
CA ALA A 127 -8.15 -3.35 3.00
C ALA A 127 -8.24 -2.21 1.97
N VAL A 128 -7.42 -1.16 2.12
CA VAL A 128 -7.36 -0.05 1.15
C VAL A 128 -6.84 -0.53 -0.21
N LEU A 129 -5.81 -1.38 -0.24
CA LEU A 129 -5.26 -1.94 -1.48
C LEU A 129 -6.28 -2.82 -2.20
N VAL A 130 -7.04 -3.66 -1.47
CA VAL A 130 -8.13 -4.45 -2.04
C VAL A 130 -9.22 -3.53 -2.61
N ALA A 131 -9.58 -2.45 -1.92
CA ALA A 131 -10.53 -1.47 -2.44
C ALA A 131 -10.03 -0.85 -3.75
N LEU A 132 -8.75 -0.47 -3.85
CA LEU A 132 -8.16 0.06 -5.08
C LEU A 132 -8.14 -0.98 -6.22
N ILE A 133 -7.90 -2.26 -5.92
CA ILE A 133 -7.96 -3.34 -6.91
C ILE A 133 -9.38 -3.48 -7.47
N LEU A 134 -10.39 -3.42 -6.61
CA LEU A 134 -11.79 -3.55 -7.00
C LEU A 134 -12.30 -2.33 -7.79
N MET A 135 -12.10 -1.13 -7.25
CA MET A 135 -12.58 0.12 -7.85
C MET A 135 -11.76 0.56 -9.08
N GLY A 136 -10.47 0.21 -9.12
CA GLY A 136 -9.56 0.68 -10.17
C GLY A 136 -9.06 2.11 -9.94
N PRO A 137 -8.43 2.73 -10.98
CA PRO A 137 -7.71 4.00 -10.85
C PRO A 137 -8.57 5.26 -10.74
N GLY A 138 -9.81 5.21 -11.24
CA GLY A 138 -10.64 6.41 -11.44
C GLY A 138 -10.18 7.25 -12.65
N VAL A 139 -10.98 8.25 -13.02
CA VAL A 139 -10.72 9.06 -14.23
C VAL A 139 -9.53 10.00 -14.10
N TYR A 140 -9.12 10.36 -12.87
CA TYR A 140 -7.94 11.21 -12.63
C TYR A 140 -6.66 10.36 -12.53
N SER A 141 -6.34 9.58 -13.59
CA SER A 141 -5.26 8.62 -13.61
C SER A 141 -4.60 8.53 -14.98
N LEU A 142 -3.35 8.07 -15.04
CA LEU A 142 -2.69 7.79 -16.33
C LEU A 142 -3.35 6.59 -17.04
N ASP A 143 -3.89 5.61 -16.34
CA ASP A 143 -4.65 4.54 -16.95
C ASP A 143 -5.86 5.09 -17.73
N ALA A 144 -6.58 6.06 -17.13
CA ALA A 144 -7.71 6.69 -17.79
C ALA A 144 -7.27 7.50 -19.03
N LEU A 145 -6.17 8.25 -18.91
CA LEU A 145 -5.62 9.03 -20.03
C LEU A 145 -5.18 8.16 -21.21
N LEU A 146 -4.67 6.96 -20.92
CA LEU A 146 -4.11 6.07 -21.95
C LEU A 146 -5.14 5.12 -22.56
N PHE A 147 -6.15 4.71 -21.81
CA PHE A 147 -7.06 3.62 -22.17
C PHE A 147 -8.53 4.01 -22.28
N LEU A 148 -8.94 5.21 -21.80
CA LEU A 148 -10.27 5.71 -22.07
C LEU A 148 -10.27 6.50 -23.38
N PRO A 149 -11.27 6.26 -24.28
CA PRO A 149 -11.42 6.95 -25.54
C PRO A 149 -11.76 8.44 -25.36
#